data_5ff29e4ee16454c53fb305b6e5b9ffb3
#
_entry.id   5ff29e4ee16454c53fb305b6e5b9ffb3
#
_cell.length_a   1.000
_cell.length_b   1.000
_cell.length_c   1.000
_cell.angle_alpha   90.00
_cell.angle_beta   90.00
_cell.angle_gamma   90.00
#
_symmetry.space_group_name_H-M   'P 1'
#
loop_
_entity.id
_entity.type
_entity.pdbx_description
1 polymer ?
#
loop_
_entity_poly.entity_id
_entity_poly.type
_entity_poly.pdbx_seq_one_letter_code
_entity_poly.pdbx_strand_id
1 'polypeptide(L)'
;MLFTRVVEFTNDSPTTIEPGIHTPFSTCRWLMVLQQPAHSLPIPPLESGDRLTRAEFERRYEATPETFKAELIEGVVYVASPVRVFHGTPHAALVGWLTVYWAATPGVSAADNTTTRLDLDNEPQPDALLRIEVGGTSTISDDGYIEGAPELVAEIATSSASIDLGAKQNAYRRNGVQEYLVWQTFENRFSWFRLQAEEFVLVEPDRDGIIRSTVFPGLWLNVPALLEGRMIEVLNGVQAGIADPAHQAFVQELAER
;
A
#
# COMPACT_ATOMS: atom_id res chain seq x y z
N MET A 1 -25.68 25.24 -13.81
CA MET A 1 -26.92 25.99 -14.05
C MET A 1 -27.91 25.58 -12.96
N LEU A 2 -28.14 26.44 -11.96
CA LEU A 2 -29.05 26.13 -10.84
C LEU A 2 -30.50 26.34 -11.30
N PHE A 3 -31.30 25.31 -11.27
CA PHE A 3 -32.76 25.44 -11.42
C PHE A 3 -33.38 25.59 -10.04
N THR A 4 -33.92 26.78 -9.76
CA THR A 4 -34.70 27.05 -8.56
C THR A 4 -36.17 26.76 -8.86
N ARG A 5 -36.76 25.77 -8.20
CA ARG A 5 -38.21 25.56 -8.22
C ARG A 5 -38.82 26.26 -7.01
N VAL A 6 -39.73 27.16 -7.28
CA VAL A 6 -40.56 27.85 -6.23
C VAL A 6 -41.89 27.08 -6.11
N VAL A 7 -42.21 26.65 -4.90
CA VAL A 7 -43.52 26.06 -4.59
C VAL A 7 -44.27 27.05 -3.71
N GLU A 8 -45.39 27.54 -4.21
CA GLU A 8 -46.30 28.38 -3.42
C GLU A 8 -47.32 27.51 -2.66
N PHE A 9 -47.39 27.70 -1.35
CA PHE A 9 -48.47 27.15 -0.51
C PHE A 9 -49.44 28.28 -0.17
N THR A 10 -50.68 28.14 -0.59
CA THR A 10 -51.81 28.98 -0.11
C THR A 10 -52.52 28.23 1.00
N ASN A 11 -52.62 28.87 2.17
CA ASN A 11 -53.35 28.31 3.31
C ASN A 11 -54.70 28.98 3.35
N ASP A 12 -55.72 28.36 2.73
CA ASP A 12 -57.11 28.74 2.86
C ASP A 12 -57.79 27.88 3.92
N SER A 13 -58.00 28.45 5.11
CA SER A 13 -58.95 27.93 6.10
C SER A 13 -60.02 29.00 6.38
N PRO A 14 -61.29 28.70 6.20
CA PRO A 14 -62.33 29.66 6.47
C PRO A 14 -62.65 29.73 7.98
N THR A 15 -62.30 30.83 8.62
CA THR A 15 -62.77 31.17 9.94
C THR A 15 -63.78 32.32 9.84
N THR A 16 -65.00 32.07 10.25
CA THR A 16 -66.03 33.04 10.40
C THR A 16 -65.74 34.04 11.54
N ILE A 17 -65.67 35.35 11.22
CA ILE A 17 -65.40 36.39 12.19
C ILE A 17 -66.45 37.51 12.04
N GLU A 18 -67.04 37.90 13.17
CA GLU A 18 -67.96 39.03 13.34
C GLU A 18 -67.25 40.38 13.09
N PRO A 19 -67.97 41.47 12.75
CA PRO A 19 -67.42 42.71 12.25
C PRO A 19 -66.94 43.64 13.37
N GLY A 20 -65.69 44.06 13.34
CA GLY A 20 -65.21 45.18 14.14
C GLY A 20 -63.70 45.25 14.31
N ILE A 21 -63.11 46.31 13.69
CA ILE A 21 -61.73 46.84 13.84
C ILE A 21 -60.85 46.47 12.74
N HIS A 22 -60.60 47.43 11.83
CA HIS A 22 -59.53 47.41 10.78
C HIS A 22 -58.20 47.66 11.44
N THR A 23 -57.34 46.66 11.48
CA THR A 23 -55.88 46.83 11.59
C THR A 23 -55.24 46.29 10.30
N PRO A 24 -54.28 46.99 9.70
CA PRO A 24 -53.61 46.50 8.49
C PRO A 24 -52.66 45.34 8.88
N PHE A 25 -53.03 44.11 8.55
CA PHE A 25 -52.11 43.00 8.67
C PHE A 25 -51.07 43.08 7.55
N SER A 26 -49.83 43.36 7.97
CA SER A 26 -48.63 43.17 7.14
C SER A 26 -48.39 41.67 6.93
N THR A 27 -48.72 41.17 5.76
CA THR A 27 -48.42 39.80 5.36
C THR A 27 -46.90 39.64 5.22
N CYS A 28 -46.26 39.12 6.28
CA CYS A 28 -44.85 38.75 6.23
C CYS A 28 -44.73 37.47 5.39
N ARG A 29 -44.33 37.59 4.15
CA ARG A 29 -44.13 36.49 3.20
C ARG A 29 -42.75 35.87 3.48
N TRP A 30 -42.74 34.74 4.20
CA TRP A 30 -41.49 34.00 4.38
C TRP A 30 -41.18 33.18 3.12
N LEU A 31 -40.09 33.55 2.41
CA LEU A 31 -39.56 32.72 1.35
C LEU A 31 -38.66 31.65 1.99
N MET A 32 -39.17 30.41 2.11
CA MET A 32 -38.26 29.28 2.38
C MET A 32 -37.60 28.83 1.11
N VAL A 33 -36.33 29.14 0.98
CA VAL A 33 -35.49 28.57 -0.08
C VAL A 33 -35.08 27.17 0.38
N LEU A 34 -35.74 26.14 -0.12
CA LEU A 34 -35.30 24.76 0.03
C LEU A 34 -34.03 24.59 -0.83
N GLN A 35 -32.87 24.64 -0.19
CA GLN A 35 -31.64 24.17 -0.82
C GLN A 35 -31.80 22.67 -1.10
N GLN A 36 -31.94 22.29 -2.35
CA GLN A 36 -31.76 20.88 -2.73
C GLN A 36 -30.33 20.46 -2.35
N PRO A 37 -30.15 19.29 -1.69
CA PRO A 37 -28.81 18.79 -1.48
C PRO A 37 -28.12 18.67 -2.85
N ALA A 38 -26.92 19.21 -2.94
CA ALA A 38 -26.09 19.03 -4.12
C ALA A 38 -25.99 17.53 -4.41
N HIS A 39 -26.53 17.07 -5.53
CA HIS A 39 -26.30 15.72 -5.99
C HIS A 39 -24.78 15.60 -6.21
N SER A 40 -24.06 14.97 -5.27
CA SER A 40 -22.72 14.54 -5.52
C SER A 40 -22.75 13.59 -6.72
N LEU A 41 -21.98 13.89 -7.74
CA LEU A 41 -21.83 12.97 -8.86
C LEU A 41 -21.36 11.61 -8.31
N PRO A 42 -21.87 10.49 -8.84
CA PRO A 42 -21.41 9.17 -8.40
C PRO A 42 -19.90 9.07 -8.58
N ILE A 43 -19.23 8.50 -7.58
CA ILE A 43 -17.77 8.27 -7.65
C ILE A 43 -17.52 7.23 -8.75
N PRO A 44 -16.72 7.52 -9.79
CA PRO A 44 -16.39 6.55 -10.81
C PRO A 44 -15.67 5.34 -10.20
N PRO A 45 -15.94 4.11 -10.66
CA PRO A 45 -15.20 2.93 -10.21
C PRO A 45 -13.72 3.02 -10.61
N LEU A 46 -12.85 2.25 -9.95
CA LEU A 46 -11.47 2.04 -10.37
C LEU A 46 -11.41 0.93 -11.41
N GLU A 47 -10.73 1.19 -12.53
CA GLU A 47 -10.48 0.20 -13.57
C GLU A 47 -8.98 0.10 -13.87
N SER A 48 -8.50 -1.13 -14.17
CA SER A 48 -7.10 -1.31 -14.57
C SER A 48 -6.77 -0.48 -15.80
N GLY A 49 -5.71 0.31 -15.74
CA GLY A 49 -5.28 1.22 -16.79
C GLY A 49 -5.75 2.66 -16.62
N ASP A 50 -6.63 2.97 -15.66
CA ASP A 50 -6.94 4.35 -15.30
C ASP A 50 -5.65 5.11 -14.96
N ARG A 51 -5.59 6.39 -15.37
CA ARG A 51 -4.48 7.28 -15.01
C ARG A 51 -4.96 8.30 -14.01
N LEU A 52 -4.46 8.21 -12.79
CA LEU A 52 -4.92 9.00 -11.65
C LEU A 52 -3.73 9.56 -10.87
N THR A 53 -3.97 10.65 -10.15
CA THR A 53 -3.14 11.04 -9.02
C THR A 53 -3.50 10.18 -7.81
N ARG A 54 -2.61 10.06 -6.82
CA ARG A 54 -2.88 9.32 -5.57
C ARG A 54 -4.17 9.81 -4.88
N ALA A 55 -4.36 11.11 -4.75
CA ALA A 55 -5.56 11.67 -4.12
C ALA A 55 -6.88 11.26 -4.80
N GLU A 56 -6.90 11.16 -6.14
CA GLU A 56 -8.08 10.69 -6.87
C GLU A 56 -8.21 9.16 -6.81
N PHE A 57 -7.10 8.43 -6.78
CA PHE A 57 -7.07 6.99 -6.55
C PHE A 57 -7.66 6.65 -5.18
N GLU A 58 -7.15 7.24 -4.10
CA GLU A 58 -7.62 7.03 -2.72
C GLU A 58 -9.12 7.36 -2.61
N ARG A 59 -9.56 8.51 -3.15
CA ARG A 59 -10.97 8.90 -3.15
C ARG A 59 -11.89 7.85 -3.80
N ARG A 60 -11.45 7.21 -4.88
CA ARG A 60 -12.20 6.15 -5.55
C ARG A 60 -12.06 4.82 -4.82
N TYR A 61 -10.88 4.54 -4.28
CA TYR A 61 -10.60 3.31 -3.55
C TYR A 61 -11.45 3.20 -2.28
N GLU A 62 -11.60 4.28 -1.52
CA GLU A 62 -12.48 4.37 -0.34
C GLU A 62 -13.95 4.04 -0.65
N ALA A 63 -14.39 4.24 -1.88
CA ALA A 63 -15.74 3.92 -2.31
C ALA A 63 -15.91 2.46 -2.79
N THR A 64 -14.83 1.67 -2.79
CA THR A 64 -14.87 0.25 -3.20
C THR A 64 -15.22 -0.67 -2.01
N PRO A 65 -15.68 -1.91 -2.27
CA PRO A 65 -15.83 -2.92 -1.21
C PRO A 65 -14.47 -3.24 -0.56
N GLU A 66 -14.46 -3.57 0.73
CA GLU A 66 -13.24 -3.94 1.49
C GLU A 66 -12.44 -5.11 0.86
N THR A 67 -13.09 -5.95 0.09
CA THR A 67 -12.45 -7.07 -0.61
C THR A 67 -11.80 -6.66 -1.94
N PHE A 68 -12.04 -5.43 -2.40
CA PHE A 68 -11.42 -4.91 -3.62
C PHE A 68 -9.97 -4.55 -3.35
N LYS A 69 -9.08 -4.92 -4.26
CA LYS A 69 -7.66 -4.60 -4.18
C LYS A 69 -7.17 -3.99 -5.48
N ALA A 70 -6.51 -2.87 -5.36
CA ALA A 70 -5.86 -2.19 -6.47
C ALA A 70 -4.63 -1.44 -5.97
N GLU A 71 -3.68 -1.19 -6.85
CA GLU A 71 -2.46 -0.42 -6.64
C GLU A 71 -2.40 0.73 -7.61
N LEU A 72 -1.73 1.81 -7.23
CA LEU A 72 -1.37 2.90 -8.12
C LEU A 72 0.14 2.85 -8.35
N ILE A 73 0.56 2.62 -9.59
CA ILE A 73 1.98 2.54 -9.97
C ILE A 73 2.24 3.46 -11.16
N GLU A 74 3.12 4.44 -10.99
CA GLU A 74 3.41 5.45 -12.02
C GLU A 74 2.13 6.17 -12.51
N GLY A 75 1.20 6.44 -11.58
CA GLY A 75 -0.10 7.04 -11.88
C GLY A 75 -1.07 6.13 -12.64
N VAL A 76 -0.77 4.85 -12.81
CA VAL A 76 -1.63 3.86 -13.46
C VAL A 76 -2.22 2.90 -12.43
N VAL A 77 -3.53 2.68 -12.51
CA VAL A 77 -4.26 1.74 -11.63
C VAL A 77 -4.08 0.31 -12.12
N TYR A 78 -3.75 -0.59 -11.20
CA TYR A 78 -3.71 -2.03 -11.39
C TYR A 78 -4.65 -2.71 -10.42
N VAL A 79 -5.74 -3.28 -10.92
CA VAL A 79 -6.69 -4.05 -10.10
C VAL A 79 -6.18 -5.48 -9.94
N ALA A 80 -6.10 -5.95 -8.69
CA ALA A 80 -5.58 -7.26 -8.38
C ALA A 80 -6.49 -8.39 -8.90
N SER A 81 -5.88 -9.46 -9.37
CA SER A 81 -6.56 -10.70 -9.75
C SER A 81 -6.68 -11.67 -8.56
N PRO A 82 -7.61 -12.63 -8.59
CA PRO A 82 -7.67 -13.67 -7.55
C PRO A 82 -6.35 -14.43 -7.41
N VAL A 83 -5.88 -14.57 -6.17
CA VAL A 83 -4.62 -15.24 -5.84
C VAL A 83 -4.71 -16.75 -6.06
N ARG A 84 -3.73 -17.32 -6.75
CA ARG A 84 -3.60 -18.77 -6.99
C ARG A 84 -2.49 -19.37 -6.13
N VAL A 85 -2.48 -20.69 -5.99
CA VAL A 85 -1.47 -21.42 -5.19
C VAL A 85 -0.03 -21.16 -5.64
N PHE A 86 0.19 -20.92 -6.94
CA PHE A 86 1.50 -20.59 -7.51
C PHE A 86 2.06 -19.23 -7.04
N HIS A 87 1.21 -18.37 -6.50
CA HIS A 87 1.61 -17.16 -5.80
C HIS A 87 1.60 -17.41 -4.28
N GLY A 88 0.54 -17.99 -3.75
CA GLY A 88 0.33 -18.13 -2.30
C GLY A 88 1.39 -18.99 -1.59
N THR A 89 1.91 -20.06 -2.21
CA THR A 89 2.97 -20.89 -1.61
C THR A 89 4.31 -20.16 -1.55
N PRO A 90 4.82 -19.53 -2.64
CA PRO A 90 6.00 -18.68 -2.57
C PRO A 90 5.85 -17.51 -1.60
N HIS A 91 4.69 -16.85 -1.57
CA HIS A 91 4.40 -15.78 -0.63
C HIS A 91 4.53 -16.27 0.83
N ALA A 92 3.91 -17.37 1.19
CA ALA A 92 4.03 -17.95 2.53
C ALA A 92 5.48 -18.31 2.89
N ALA A 93 6.27 -18.81 1.94
CA ALA A 93 7.69 -19.12 2.14
C ALA A 93 8.51 -17.86 2.43
N LEU A 94 8.29 -16.81 1.64
CA LEU A 94 9.00 -15.54 1.79
C LEU A 94 8.64 -14.83 3.10
N VAL A 95 7.35 -14.73 3.41
CA VAL A 95 6.86 -14.16 4.67
C VAL A 95 7.38 -14.96 5.87
N GLY A 96 7.39 -16.31 5.78
CA GLY A 96 7.94 -17.16 6.84
C GLY A 96 9.43 -16.90 7.10
N TRP A 97 10.23 -16.73 6.04
CA TRP A 97 11.65 -16.39 6.15
C TRP A 97 11.85 -15.00 6.78
N LEU A 98 11.14 -13.97 6.33
CA LEU A 98 11.21 -12.62 6.89
C LEU A 98 10.72 -12.56 8.35
N THR A 99 9.69 -13.34 8.70
CA THR A 99 9.15 -13.42 10.06
C THR A 99 10.18 -13.96 11.05
N VAL A 100 10.98 -14.97 10.66
CA VAL A 100 12.06 -15.50 11.52
C VAL A 100 13.11 -14.43 11.81
N TYR A 101 13.48 -13.64 10.82
CA TYR A 101 14.41 -12.52 11.01
C TYR A 101 13.81 -11.42 11.90
N TRP A 102 12.59 -10.97 11.57
CA TRP A 102 11.88 -9.95 12.35
C TRP A 102 11.75 -10.33 13.83
N ALA A 103 11.34 -11.57 14.10
CA ALA A 103 11.16 -12.04 15.48
C ALA A 103 12.46 -11.98 16.33
N ALA A 104 13.63 -11.99 15.68
CA ALA A 104 14.94 -11.92 16.33
C ALA A 104 15.56 -10.51 16.31
N THR A 105 14.91 -9.51 15.68
CA THR A 105 15.49 -8.20 15.43
C THR A 105 14.58 -7.08 15.97
N PRO A 106 14.58 -6.81 17.28
CA PRO A 106 13.85 -5.68 17.86
C PRO A 106 14.23 -4.36 17.17
N GLY A 107 13.23 -3.53 16.87
CA GLY A 107 13.39 -2.26 16.13
C GLY A 107 13.24 -2.40 14.62
N VAL A 108 12.97 -3.63 14.13
CA VAL A 108 12.53 -3.92 12.76
C VAL A 108 11.10 -4.41 12.81
N SER A 109 10.28 -4.05 11.83
CA SER A 109 8.94 -4.62 11.62
C SER A 109 8.81 -5.21 10.22
N ALA A 110 8.02 -6.30 10.14
CA ALA A 110 7.63 -6.93 8.88
C ALA A 110 6.15 -6.69 8.63
N ALA A 111 5.78 -6.52 7.35
CA ALA A 111 4.38 -6.50 6.95
C ALA A 111 4.21 -7.24 5.61
N ASP A 112 2.98 -7.71 5.36
CA ASP A 112 2.59 -8.35 4.10
C ASP A 112 1.34 -7.67 3.52
N ASN A 113 1.26 -7.56 2.21
CA ASN A 113 0.11 -6.96 1.50
C ASN A 113 -0.33 -5.61 2.08
N THR A 114 0.62 -4.82 2.57
CA THR A 114 0.33 -3.54 3.25
C THR A 114 0.49 -2.38 2.28
N THR A 115 -0.55 -1.57 2.15
CA THR A 115 -0.52 -0.35 1.34
C THR A 115 0.63 0.56 1.77
N THR A 116 1.45 0.93 0.81
CA THR A 116 2.64 1.76 1.00
C THR A 116 2.56 2.99 0.11
N ARG A 117 2.40 4.16 0.72
CA ARG A 117 2.32 5.45 0.05
C ARG A 117 3.73 5.99 -0.19
N LEU A 118 4.25 5.78 -1.39
CA LEU A 118 5.61 6.19 -1.73
C LEU A 118 5.71 7.67 -2.11
N ASP A 119 4.87 8.11 -3.05
CA ASP A 119 4.81 9.48 -3.56
C ASP A 119 3.41 9.81 -4.09
N LEU A 120 3.26 10.90 -4.88
CA LEU A 120 1.96 11.35 -5.39
C LEU A 120 1.37 10.48 -6.52
N ASP A 121 2.17 9.59 -7.08
CA ASP A 121 1.81 8.75 -8.24
C ASP A 121 1.99 7.26 -7.94
N ASN A 122 2.41 6.90 -6.71
CA ASN A 122 2.74 5.53 -6.35
C ASN A 122 2.21 5.14 -4.96
N GLU A 123 1.30 4.16 -4.96
CA GLU A 123 0.72 3.53 -3.79
C GLU A 123 0.61 2.01 -4.02
N PRO A 124 1.75 1.28 -4.00
CA PRO A 124 1.78 -0.17 -4.12
C PRO A 124 1.32 -0.88 -2.85
N GLN A 125 1.00 -2.17 -3.00
CA GLN A 125 0.79 -3.13 -1.91
C GLN A 125 1.80 -4.28 -2.07
N PRO A 126 3.06 -4.11 -1.63
CA PRO A 126 4.06 -5.15 -1.78
C PRO A 126 3.66 -6.44 -1.06
N ASP A 127 3.99 -7.59 -1.65
CA ASP A 127 3.70 -8.90 -1.08
C ASP A 127 4.37 -9.08 0.29
N ALA A 128 5.56 -8.52 0.51
CA ALA A 128 6.18 -8.48 1.82
C ALA A 128 7.20 -7.33 1.91
N LEU A 129 7.46 -6.86 3.12
CA LEU A 129 8.45 -5.82 3.38
C LEU A 129 9.10 -5.98 4.76
N LEU A 130 10.27 -5.36 4.92
CA LEU A 130 10.87 -5.04 6.22
C LEU A 130 11.14 -3.54 6.30
N ARG A 131 10.88 -2.97 7.46
CA ARG A 131 11.18 -1.58 7.76
C ARG A 131 11.87 -1.42 9.12
N ILE A 132 12.71 -0.41 9.25
CA ILE A 132 13.30 0.02 10.51
C ILE A 132 12.30 0.97 11.19
N GLU A 133 11.93 0.68 12.44
CA GLU A 133 10.86 1.40 13.15
C GLU A 133 11.26 2.83 13.54
N VAL A 134 12.48 2.98 14.07
CA VAL A 134 13.01 4.27 14.52
C VAL A 134 14.24 4.64 13.70
N GLY A 135 14.21 5.82 13.08
CA GLY A 135 15.31 6.29 12.23
C GLY A 135 15.40 5.58 10.88
N GLY A 136 14.37 4.84 10.49
CA GLY A 136 14.19 4.29 9.15
C GLY A 136 13.68 5.32 8.14
N THR A 137 13.44 4.87 6.92
CA THR A 137 13.02 5.71 5.77
C THR A 137 11.51 5.76 5.58
N SER A 138 10.75 5.00 6.37
CA SER A 138 9.29 4.98 6.36
C SER A 138 8.70 5.18 7.74
N THR A 139 7.45 5.68 7.79
CA THR A 139 6.66 5.87 9.01
C THR A 139 5.29 5.19 8.86
N ILE A 140 4.53 5.11 9.95
CA ILE A 140 3.13 4.70 9.90
C ILE A 140 2.28 5.96 10.08
N SER A 141 1.36 6.20 9.14
CA SER A 141 0.43 7.32 9.18
C SER A 141 -0.68 7.12 10.23
N ASP A 142 -1.39 8.19 10.57
CA ASP A 142 -2.49 8.14 11.55
C ASP A 142 -3.64 7.21 11.12
N ASP A 143 -3.83 6.99 9.82
CA ASP A 143 -4.80 6.08 9.23
C ASP A 143 -4.25 4.65 9.01
N GLY A 144 -3.02 4.37 9.47
CA GLY A 144 -2.43 3.03 9.56
C GLY A 144 -1.72 2.54 8.29
N TYR A 145 -1.48 3.39 7.31
CA TYR A 145 -0.70 3.05 6.12
C TYR A 145 0.80 3.33 6.32
N ILE A 146 1.63 2.69 5.51
CA ILE A 146 3.07 3.01 5.47
C ILE A 146 3.26 4.23 4.58
N GLU A 147 3.91 5.26 5.09
CA GLU A 147 4.32 6.47 4.37
C GLU A 147 5.83 6.48 4.16
N GLY A 148 6.27 6.66 2.92
CA GLY A 148 7.68 6.60 2.52
C GLY A 148 8.13 5.18 2.17
N ALA A 149 9.40 5.02 1.84
CA ALA A 149 9.95 3.77 1.34
C ALA A 149 10.42 2.86 2.48
N PRO A 150 9.88 1.63 2.63
CA PRO A 150 10.50 0.60 3.46
C PRO A 150 11.91 0.28 2.96
N GLU A 151 12.80 -0.14 3.85
CA GLU A 151 14.18 -0.45 3.48
C GLU A 151 14.28 -1.68 2.56
N LEU A 152 13.38 -2.65 2.73
CA LEU A 152 13.31 -3.85 1.87
C LEU A 152 11.87 -4.10 1.45
N VAL A 153 11.68 -4.36 0.17
CA VAL A 153 10.40 -4.74 -0.45
C VAL A 153 10.58 -6.02 -1.25
N ALA A 154 9.60 -6.90 -1.20
CA ALA A 154 9.59 -8.15 -1.96
C ALA A 154 8.27 -8.38 -2.69
N GLU A 155 8.35 -8.86 -3.92
CA GLU A 155 7.22 -9.16 -4.82
C GLU A 155 7.29 -10.60 -5.33
N ILE A 156 6.13 -11.25 -5.41
CA ILE A 156 5.95 -12.57 -5.99
C ILE A 156 5.35 -12.43 -7.39
N ALA A 157 6.21 -12.38 -8.36
CA ALA A 157 5.86 -12.18 -9.77
C ALA A 157 5.38 -13.49 -10.41
N THR A 158 4.09 -13.74 -10.39
CA THR A 158 3.49 -14.91 -11.09
C THR A 158 3.09 -14.53 -12.52
N SER A 159 2.21 -13.53 -12.69
CA SER A 159 1.80 -12.98 -14.00
C SER A 159 2.11 -11.50 -14.14
N SER A 160 2.73 -10.91 -13.15
CA SER A 160 3.03 -9.49 -13.00
C SER A 160 4.50 -9.13 -13.28
N ALA A 161 5.34 -10.10 -13.68
CA ALA A 161 6.79 -9.91 -13.82
C ALA A 161 7.19 -8.68 -14.65
N SER A 162 6.42 -8.33 -15.69
CA SER A 162 6.68 -7.12 -16.48
C SER A 162 6.38 -5.82 -15.73
N ILE A 163 5.48 -5.85 -14.76
CA ILE A 163 5.15 -4.70 -13.91
C ILE A 163 6.17 -4.63 -12.77
N ASP A 164 6.43 -5.77 -12.12
CA ASP A 164 7.34 -5.86 -10.97
C ASP A 164 8.79 -5.54 -11.35
N LEU A 165 9.27 -6.00 -12.52
CA LEU A 165 10.59 -5.69 -13.06
C LEU A 165 10.62 -4.43 -13.94
N GLY A 166 9.53 -3.69 -14.03
CA GLY A 166 9.38 -2.48 -14.81
C GLY A 166 8.92 -1.29 -13.96
N ALA A 167 7.63 -0.99 -14.02
CA ALA A 167 7.07 0.20 -13.37
C ALA A 167 7.23 0.18 -11.85
N LYS A 168 6.96 -0.95 -11.15
CA LYS A 168 7.17 -1.08 -9.71
C LYS A 168 8.64 -0.92 -9.33
N GLN A 169 9.55 -1.59 -10.06
CA GLN A 169 11.00 -1.46 -9.82
C GLN A 169 11.45 0.01 -9.92
N ASN A 170 10.96 0.74 -10.93
CA ASN A 170 11.26 2.16 -11.08
C ASN A 170 10.67 3.00 -9.94
N ALA A 171 9.43 2.73 -9.53
CA ALA A 171 8.79 3.42 -8.43
C ALA A 171 9.56 3.20 -7.12
N TYR A 172 9.90 1.95 -6.78
CA TYR A 172 10.68 1.62 -5.58
C TYR A 172 12.08 2.25 -5.61
N ARG A 173 12.79 2.17 -6.76
CA ARG A 173 14.11 2.77 -6.94
C ARG A 173 14.09 4.29 -6.70
N ARG A 174 13.18 5.02 -7.35
CA ARG A 174 13.09 6.49 -7.22
C ARG A 174 12.73 6.95 -5.82
N ASN A 175 11.96 6.14 -5.09
CA ASN A 175 11.56 6.44 -3.73
C ASN A 175 12.57 5.97 -2.68
N GLY A 176 13.66 5.31 -3.08
CA GLY A 176 14.77 5.00 -2.20
C GLY A 176 14.63 3.69 -1.42
N VAL A 177 13.79 2.74 -1.87
CA VAL A 177 13.83 1.37 -1.37
C VAL A 177 15.24 0.82 -1.55
N GLN A 178 15.87 0.38 -0.46
CA GLN A 178 17.29 0.02 -0.48
C GLN A 178 17.55 -1.37 -1.03
N GLU A 179 16.63 -2.33 -0.75
CA GLU A 179 16.71 -3.68 -1.28
C GLU A 179 15.34 -4.09 -1.86
N TYR A 180 15.35 -4.55 -3.11
CA TYR A 180 14.16 -4.97 -3.84
C TYR A 180 14.30 -6.42 -4.31
N LEU A 181 13.38 -7.27 -3.90
CA LEU A 181 13.38 -8.70 -4.16
C LEU A 181 12.22 -9.05 -5.10
N VAL A 182 12.48 -9.85 -6.13
CA VAL A 182 11.45 -10.33 -7.05
C VAL A 182 11.58 -11.83 -7.25
N TRP A 183 10.55 -12.58 -6.86
CA TRP A 183 10.47 -14.02 -7.13
C TRP A 183 9.56 -14.30 -8.33
N GLN A 184 10.16 -14.54 -9.49
CA GLN A 184 9.47 -14.94 -10.71
C GLN A 184 9.15 -16.44 -10.63
N THR A 185 7.91 -16.79 -10.28
CA THR A 185 7.56 -18.17 -9.94
C THR A 185 7.49 -19.11 -11.14
N PHE A 186 7.10 -18.62 -12.33
CA PHE A 186 7.05 -19.44 -13.55
C PHE A 186 8.44 -19.67 -14.14
N GLU A 187 9.31 -18.71 -14.05
CA GLU A 187 10.71 -18.82 -14.51
C GLU A 187 11.62 -19.49 -13.49
N ASN A 188 11.08 -19.79 -12.30
CA ASN A 188 11.82 -20.31 -11.15
C ASN A 188 13.09 -19.49 -10.87
N ARG A 189 12.94 -18.17 -10.88
CA ARG A 189 14.04 -17.21 -10.74
C ARG A 189 13.81 -16.28 -9.58
N PHE A 190 14.85 -16.06 -8.77
CA PHE A 190 14.87 -15.07 -7.70
C PHE A 190 15.89 -13.99 -8.02
N SER A 191 15.46 -12.74 -7.99
CA SER A 191 16.29 -11.56 -8.22
C SER A 191 16.32 -10.69 -6.97
N TRP A 192 17.50 -10.34 -6.49
CA TRP A 192 17.69 -9.42 -5.38
C TRP A 192 18.44 -8.20 -5.89
N PHE A 193 17.81 -7.05 -5.85
CA PHE A 193 18.41 -5.80 -6.26
C PHE A 193 18.78 -4.99 -5.03
N ARG A 194 19.89 -4.27 -5.12
CA ARG A 194 20.35 -3.31 -4.12
C ARG A 194 20.49 -1.95 -4.74
N LEU A 195 19.97 -0.92 -4.06
CA LEU A 195 20.10 0.47 -4.49
C LEU A 195 21.56 0.94 -4.30
N GLN A 196 22.21 1.34 -5.37
CA GLN A 196 23.57 1.88 -5.38
C GLN A 196 23.60 3.07 -6.34
N ALA A 197 24.00 4.25 -5.86
CA ALA A 197 24.05 5.47 -6.67
C ALA A 197 22.80 5.73 -7.51
N GLU A 198 21.63 5.56 -6.88
CA GLU A 198 20.29 5.76 -7.48
C GLU A 198 19.86 4.70 -8.52
N GLU A 199 20.63 3.63 -8.69
CA GLU A 199 20.31 2.51 -9.57
C GLU A 199 20.19 1.19 -8.81
N PHE A 200 19.25 0.33 -9.24
CA PHE A 200 19.16 -1.03 -8.72
C PHE A 200 20.19 -1.94 -9.41
N VAL A 201 21.12 -2.44 -8.62
CA VAL A 201 22.15 -3.40 -9.07
C VAL A 201 21.76 -4.79 -8.58
N LEU A 202 21.75 -5.76 -9.50
CA LEU A 202 21.51 -7.17 -9.19
C LEU A 202 22.62 -7.70 -8.27
N VAL A 203 22.21 -8.34 -7.17
CA VAL A 203 23.11 -9.01 -6.23
C VAL A 203 23.17 -10.49 -6.60
N GLU A 204 24.37 -10.95 -6.93
CA GLU A 204 24.59 -12.38 -7.20
C GLU A 204 24.83 -13.15 -5.89
N PRO A 205 24.28 -14.38 -5.77
CA PRO A 205 24.62 -15.26 -4.67
C PRO A 205 26.11 -15.56 -4.60
N ASP A 206 26.64 -15.78 -3.42
CA ASP A 206 27.99 -16.27 -3.25
C ASP A 206 28.16 -17.73 -3.74
N ARG A 207 29.37 -18.27 -3.63
CA ARG A 207 29.71 -19.65 -4.07
C ARG A 207 28.87 -20.74 -3.41
N ASP A 208 28.27 -20.45 -2.25
CA ASP A 208 27.41 -21.35 -1.50
C ASP A 208 25.92 -21.09 -1.79
N GLY A 209 25.60 -20.20 -2.75
CA GLY A 209 24.27 -19.84 -3.16
C GLY A 209 23.55 -18.88 -2.21
N ILE A 210 24.30 -18.21 -1.33
CA ILE A 210 23.73 -17.35 -0.29
C ILE A 210 23.83 -15.89 -0.71
N ILE A 211 22.70 -15.16 -0.60
CA ILE A 211 22.66 -13.69 -0.61
C ILE A 211 22.54 -13.20 0.83
N ARG A 212 23.30 -12.15 1.14
CA ARG A 212 23.26 -11.47 2.45
C ARG A 212 22.81 -10.03 2.28
N SER A 213 21.79 -9.64 3.04
CA SER A 213 21.40 -8.24 3.11
C SER A 213 22.53 -7.39 3.67
N THR A 214 22.67 -6.18 3.14
CA THR A 214 23.56 -5.15 3.70
C THR A 214 22.80 -4.14 4.55
N VAL A 215 21.50 -4.06 4.38
CA VAL A 215 20.60 -3.17 5.13
C VAL A 215 20.15 -3.85 6.42
N PHE A 216 19.95 -5.16 6.36
CA PHE A 216 19.51 -5.99 7.48
C PHE A 216 20.57 -7.06 7.79
N PRO A 217 21.64 -6.73 8.53
CA PRO A 217 22.70 -7.68 8.90
C PRO A 217 22.10 -8.95 9.53
N GLY A 218 22.52 -10.11 9.03
CA GLY A 218 21.97 -11.41 9.45
C GLY A 218 20.76 -11.89 8.63
N LEU A 219 20.15 -11.10 7.78
CA LEU A 219 19.15 -11.55 6.83
C LEU A 219 19.84 -12.26 5.66
N TRP A 220 20.01 -13.57 5.78
CA TRP A 220 20.65 -14.43 4.79
C TRP A 220 19.63 -15.31 4.07
N LEU A 221 19.76 -15.44 2.77
CA LEU A 221 18.88 -16.26 1.94
C LEU A 221 19.70 -17.28 1.14
N ASN A 222 19.41 -18.57 1.34
CA ASN A 222 19.87 -19.63 0.45
C ASN A 222 18.93 -19.70 -0.76
N VAL A 223 19.35 -19.08 -1.87
CA VAL A 223 18.53 -18.95 -3.08
C VAL A 223 18.21 -20.31 -3.71
N PRO A 224 19.18 -21.23 -3.94
CA PRO A 224 18.87 -22.56 -4.44
C PRO A 224 17.87 -23.34 -3.58
N ALA A 225 18.02 -23.27 -2.25
CA ALA A 225 17.11 -23.94 -1.35
C ALA A 225 15.68 -23.35 -1.42
N LEU A 226 15.55 -22.03 -1.55
CA LEU A 226 14.26 -21.35 -1.73
C LEU A 226 13.57 -21.82 -3.03
N LEU A 227 14.29 -21.78 -4.15
CA LEU A 227 13.76 -22.16 -5.48
C LEU A 227 13.38 -23.64 -5.57
N GLU A 228 14.03 -24.49 -4.80
CA GLU A 228 13.74 -25.93 -4.73
C GLU A 228 12.71 -26.27 -3.62
N GLY A 229 12.21 -25.27 -2.88
CA GLY A 229 11.22 -25.49 -1.81
C GLY A 229 11.78 -26.14 -0.54
N ARG A 230 13.11 -26.17 -0.37
CA ARG A 230 13.80 -26.73 0.80
C ARG A 230 13.80 -25.73 1.98
N MET A 231 12.60 -25.42 2.49
CA MET A 231 12.39 -24.34 3.47
C MET A 231 13.19 -24.52 4.76
N ILE A 232 13.45 -25.75 5.20
CA ILE A 232 14.30 -26.00 6.39
C ILE A 232 15.71 -25.41 6.17
N GLU A 233 16.27 -25.55 4.96
CA GLU A 233 17.60 -25.00 4.65
C GLU A 233 17.56 -23.46 4.56
N VAL A 234 16.47 -22.90 4.02
CA VAL A 234 16.26 -21.43 4.01
C VAL A 234 16.21 -20.89 5.44
N LEU A 235 15.44 -21.53 6.32
CA LEU A 235 15.30 -21.12 7.71
C LEU A 235 16.59 -21.33 8.52
N ASN A 236 17.34 -22.40 8.27
CA ASN A 236 18.66 -22.62 8.87
C ASN A 236 19.64 -21.51 8.43
N GLY A 237 19.57 -21.06 7.18
CA GLY A 237 20.40 -19.97 6.65
C GLY A 237 20.15 -18.66 7.39
N VAL A 238 18.89 -18.26 7.58
CA VAL A 238 18.57 -17.03 8.33
C VAL A 238 18.91 -17.15 9.81
N GLN A 239 18.72 -18.34 10.41
CA GLN A 239 19.13 -18.56 11.82
C GLN A 239 20.64 -18.46 12.01
N ALA A 240 21.44 -18.97 11.05
CA ALA A 240 22.89 -18.79 11.07
C ALA A 240 23.27 -17.31 10.94
N GLY A 241 22.56 -16.55 10.11
CA GLY A 241 22.76 -15.10 10.00
C GLY A 241 22.38 -14.33 11.26
N ILE A 242 21.30 -14.69 11.93
CA ILE A 242 20.89 -14.12 13.23
C ILE A 242 21.93 -14.39 14.32
N ALA A 243 22.63 -15.50 14.26
CA ALA A 243 23.72 -15.83 15.19
C ALA A 243 25.03 -15.11 14.86
N ASP A 244 25.13 -14.43 13.72
CA ASP A 244 26.33 -13.70 13.31
C ASP A 244 26.55 -12.45 14.20
N PRO A 245 27.80 -12.13 14.59
CA PRO A 245 28.10 -10.92 15.38
C PRO A 245 27.61 -9.61 14.72
N ALA A 246 27.55 -9.52 13.39
CA ALA A 246 27.05 -8.34 12.70
C ALA A 246 25.56 -8.09 12.96
N HIS A 247 24.74 -9.15 13.09
CA HIS A 247 23.34 -9.01 13.50
C HIS A 247 23.22 -8.51 14.94
N GLN A 248 24.03 -9.04 15.87
CA GLN A 248 23.99 -8.60 17.26
C GLN A 248 24.39 -7.12 17.39
N ALA A 249 25.40 -6.68 16.64
CA ALA A 249 25.80 -5.27 16.58
C ALA A 249 24.67 -4.39 16.01
N PHE A 250 23.99 -4.85 14.96
CA PHE A 250 22.85 -4.15 14.38
C PHE A 250 21.67 -4.00 15.36
N VAL A 251 21.33 -5.05 16.09
CA VAL A 251 20.29 -4.99 17.14
C VAL A 251 20.66 -3.99 18.25
N GLN A 252 21.94 -3.92 18.63
CA GLN A 252 22.40 -2.92 19.61
C GLN A 252 22.31 -1.51 19.05
N GLU A 253 22.69 -1.29 17.81
CA GLU A 253 22.55 0.01 17.14
C GLU A 253 21.07 0.47 17.07
N LEU A 254 20.15 -0.44 16.74
CA LEU A 254 18.71 -0.14 16.73
C LEU A 254 18.18 0.25 18.12
N ALA A 255 18.70 -0.36 19.18
CA ALA A 255 18.29 -0.07 20.55
C ALA A 255 18.79 1.30 21.06
N GLU A 256 19.79 1.89 20.41
CA GLU A 256 20.37 3.20 20.74
C GLU A 256 19.71 4.37 19.97
N ARG A 257 18.86 4.08 18.99
CA ARG A 257 18.11 5.09 18.21
C ARG A 257 16.88 5.58 18.97
#